data_068d8414a85a6d8782c10961aa6b0bbe
#
_entry.id   068d8414a85a6d8782c10961aa6b0bbe
#
_cell.length_a   1.000
_cell.length_b   1.000
_cell.length_c   1.000
_cell.angle_alpha   90.00
_cell.angle_beta   90.00
_cell.angle_gamma   90.00
#
_symmetry.space_group_name_H-M   'P 1'
#
loop_
_entity.id
_entity.type
_entity.pdbx_description
1 polymer ?
#
loop_
_entity_poly.entity_id
_entity_poly.type
_entity_poly.pdbx_seq_one_letter_code
_entity_poly.pdbx_strand_id
1 'polypeptide(L)'
;KIFLDLKLHDIPNTVENGLKALIKMKPLFTTIHISGGDDMMRVAKSVKKNTKILGVSILTSLDSNQIKKYYNKKNVSALVKQFTQAAKKNKLDGVVCSPKEIKFIRKATGKNFIIVTPGIRLKSKIKSDDQKRIETPKKAIEMGANYLVIGRPITKSKNPLKTLKEINDTLS
;
A
#
# COMPACT_ATOMS: atom_id res chain seq x y z
N LYS A 1 13.78 5.12 -9.77
CA LYS A 1 12.43 4.65 -10.16
C LYS A 1 11.40 5.49 -9.41
N ILE A 2 10.25 5.80 -10.06
CA ILE A 2 9.21 6.68 -9.49
C ILE A 2 8.03 5.83 -9.01
N PHE A 3 7.52 6.15 -7.83
CA PHE A 3 6.24 5.69 -7.32
C PHE A 3 5.30 6.90 -7.19
N LEU A 4 4.27 6.98 -8.04
CA LEU A 4 3.26 8.02 -8.01
C LEU A 4 2.07 7.54 -7.16
N ASP A 5 2.09 7.87 -5.87
CA ASP A 5 1.10 7.44 -4.88
C ASP A 5 -0.10 8.41 -4.82
N LEU A 6 -0.85 8.48 -5.93
CA LEU A 6 -1.98 9.42 -6.09
C LEU A 6 -3.29 8.92 -5.47
N LYS A 7 -3.41 7.61 -5.23
CA LYS A 7 -4.61 6.98 -4.64
C LYS A 7 -5.89 7.37 -5.38
N LEU A 8 -5.87 7.25 -6.73
CA LEU A 8 -7.03 7.62 -7.55
C LEU A 8 -8.28 6.88 -7.08
N HIS A 9 -9.38 7.62 -6.95
CA HIS A 9 -10.64 7.14 -6.45
C HIS A 9 -11.77 7.97 -7.05
N ASP A 10 -12.32 7.53 -8.18
CA ASP A 10 -13.35 8.23 -8.93
C ASP A 10 -14.09 7.22 -9.81
N ILE A 11 -15.07 7.67 -10.59
CA ILE A 11 -15.75 6.84 -11.58
C ILE A 11 -14.75 6.30 -12.61
N PRO A 12 -15.01 5.14 -13.23
CA PRO A 12 -14.04 4.44 -14.09
C PRO A 12 -13.43 5.32 -15.18
N ASN A 13 -14.22 6.10 -15.89
CA ASN A 13 -13.74 6.97 -16.98
C ASN A 13 -12.77 8.05 -16.50
N THR A 14 -13.02 8.67 -15.34
CA THR A 14 -12.11 9.67 -14.75
C THR A 14 -10.78 9.04 -14.39
N VAL A 15 -10.81 7.86 -13.73
CA VAL A 15 -9.59 7.12 -13.37
C VAL A 15 -8.82 6.68 -14.62
N GLU A 16 -9.51 6.23 -15.66
CA GLU A 16 -8.89 5.86 -16.94
C GLU A 16 -8.09 7.00 -17.53
N ASN A 17 -8.72 8.17 -17.66
CA ASN A 17 -8.09 9.35 -18.26
C ASN A 17 -6.92 9.86 -17.40
N GLY A 18 -7.07 9.87 -16.07
CA GLY A 18 -5.98 10.18 -15.14
C GLY A 18 -4.79 9.25 -15.29
N LEU A 19 -5.03 7.93 -15.39
CA LEU A 19 -3.98 6.94 -15.61
C LEU A 19 -3.31 7.09 -16.98
N LYS A 20 -4.06 7.33 -18.05
CA LYS A 20 -3.50 7.58 -19.39
C LYS A 20 -2.53 8.76 -19.40
N ALA A 21 -2.85 9.83 -18.67
CA ALA A 21 -1.96 10.97 -18.52
C ALA A 21 -0.71 10.63 -17.68
N LEU A 22 -0.90 10.01 -16.53
CA LEU A 22 0.14 9.65 -15.57
C LEU A 22 1.17 8.65 -16.14
N ILE A 23 0.73 7.66 -16.89
CA ILE A 23 1.59 6.60 -17.46
C ILE A 23 2.62 7.17 -18.45
N LYS A 24 2.38 8.33 -19.05
CA LYS A 24 3.37 9.03 -19.90
C LYS A 24 4.66 9.36 -19.14
N MET A 25 4.60 9.56 -17.83
CA MET A 25 5.76 9.76 -16.97
C MET A 25 6.53 8.46 -16.64
N LYS A 26 6.08 7.31 -17.14
CA LYS A 26 6.70 5.99 -16.96
C LYS A 26 6.99 5.62 -15.49
N PRO A 27 6.04 5.82 -14.54
CA PRO A 27 6.29 5.43 -13.16
C PRO A 27 6.38 3.90 -13.05
N LEU A 28 7.15 3.43 -12.05
CA LEU A 28 7.17 1.99 -11.72
C LEU A 28 5.84 1.57 -11.09
N PHE A 29 5.32 2.39 -10.17
CA PHE A 29 4.07 2.16 -9.47
C PHE A 29 3.17 3.38 -9.50
N THR A 30 1.86 3.12 -9.49
CA THR A 30 0.84 4.08 -9.07
C THR A 30 -0.26 3.38 -8.27
N THR A 31 -1.11 4.14 -7.60
CA THR A 31 -2.14 3.60 -6.71
C THR A 31 -3.54 4.03 -7.08
N ILE A 32 -4.48 3.13 -6.84
CA ILE A 32 -5.92 3.38 -6.87
C ILE A 32 -6.55 2.84 -5.58
N HIS A 33 -7.68 3.37 -5.14
CA HIS A 33 -8.43 2.79 -4.04
C HIS A 33 -9.23 1.57 -4.50
N ILE A 34 -9.13 0.44 -3.76
CA ILE A 34 -9.92 -0.77 -4.09
C ILE A 34 -11.43 -0.54 -3.87
N SER A 35 -11.78 0.35 -2.93
CA SER A 35 -13.16 0.75 -2.65
C SER A 35 -13.90 1.42 -3.82
N GLY A 36 -13.18 1.81 -4.86
CA GLY A 36 -13.78 2.31 -6.11
C GLY A 36 -14.48 1.24 -6.96
N GLY A 37 -14.38 -0.05 -6.57
CA GLY A 37 -15.13 -1.14 -7.18
C GLY A 37 -14.43 -1.84 -8.34
N ASP A 38 -15.06 -2.93 -8.79
CA ASP A 38 -14.47 -3.83 -9.80
C ASP A 38 -14.25 -3.13 -11.15
N ASP A 39 -15.19 -2.28 -11.59
CA ASP A 39 -15.10 -1.59 -12.87
C ASP A 39 -13.92 -0.62 -12.92
N MET A 40 -13.74 0.17 -11.86
CA MET A 40 -12.58 1.06 -11.75
C MET A 40 -11.26 0.30 -11.77
N MET A 41 -11.17 -0.84 -11.07
CA MET A 41 -9.98 -1.67 -11.07
C MET A 41 -9.70 -2.31 -12.44
N ARG A 42 -10.74 -2.76 -13.16
CA ARG A 42 -10.60 -3.33 -14.51
C ARG A 42 -10.06 -2.31 -15.50
N VAL A 43 -10.63 -1.11 -15.48
CA VAL A 43 -10.18 -0.01 -16.35
C VAL A 43 -8.75 0.38 -16.02
N ALA A 44 -8.39 0.51 -14.75
CA ALA A 44 -7.01 0.79 -14.35
C ALA A 44 -6.04 -0.27 -14.88
N LYS A 45 -6.43 -1.54 -14.81
CA LYS A 45 -5.62 -2.64 -15.33
C LYS A 45 -5.46 -2.59 -16.84
N SER A 46 -6.49 -2.21 -17.60
CA SER A 46 -6.46 -2.20 -19.08
C SER A 46 -5.49 -1.15 -19.64
N VAL A 47 -5.31 -0.01 -18.98
CA VAL A 47 -4.50 1.12 -19.47
C VAL A 47 -3.08 1.17 -18.93
N LYS A 48 -2.70 0.32 -17.99
CA LYS A 48 -1.46 0.44 -17.19
C LYS A 48 -0.13 0.37 -17.96
N LYS A 49 -0.07 -0.20 -19.15
CA LYS A 49 1.18 -0.48 -19.90
C LYS A 49 2.23 -1.17 -18.99
N ASN A 50 3.43 -0.59 -18.87
CA ASN A 50 4.52 -1.09 -18.01
C ASN A 50 4.43 -0.61 -16.54
N THR A 51 3.53 0.32 -16.23
CA THR A 51 3.29 0.77 -14.86
C THR A 51 2.52 -0.31 -14.08
N LYS A 52 2.94 -0.61 -12.88
CA LYS A 52 2.22 -1.53 -11.99
C LYS A 52 1.19 -0.79 -11.17
N ILE A 53 -0.05 -1.28 -11.17
CA ILE A 53 -1.15 -0.69 -10.42
C ILE A 53 -1.31 -1.40 -9.09
N LEU A 54 -1.19 -0.64 -8.00
CA LEU A 54 -1.36 -1.14 -6.64
C LEU A 54 -2.70 -0.67 -6.07
N GLY A 55 -3.47 -1.61 -5.53
CA GLY A 55 -4.71 -1.29 -4.84
C GLY A 55 -4.46 -0.86 -3.40
N VAL A 56 -4.92 0.33 -3.03
CA VAL A 56 -4.94 0.76 -1.62
C VAL A 56 -6.09 0.04 -0.92
N SER A 57 -5.76 -0.77 0.09
CA SER A 57 -6.76 -1.51 0.85
C SER A 57 -7.52 -0.60 1.81
N ILE A 58 -6.98 -0.34 2.99
CA ILE A 58 -7.56 0.51 4.01
C ILE A 58 -6.48 1.45 4.53
N LEU A 59 -6.84 2.73 4.70
CA LEU A 59 -5.94 3.71 5.29
C LEU A 59 -5.51 3.26 6.69
N THR A 60 -4.22 3.35 6.98
CA THR A 60 -3.64 2.88 8.26
C THR A 60 -4.09 3.67 9.49
N SER A 61 -4.72 4.83 9.28
CA SER A 61 -5.33 5.66 10.33
C SER A 61 -6.70 5.13 10.79
N LEU A 62 -7.41 4.34 9.97
CA LEU A 62 -8.72 3.82 10.32
C LEU A 62 -8.62 2.65 11.31
N ASP A 63 -9.46 2.68 12.34
CA ASP A 63 -9.63 1.63 13.34
C ASP A 63 -10.91 0.80 13.11
N SER A 64 -11.13 -0.20 13.97
CA SER A 64 -12.27 -1.10 13.85
C SER A 64 -13.62 -0.40 14.03
N ASN A 65 -13.70 0.65 14.85
CA ASN A 65 -14.94 1.41 15.05
C ASN A 65 -15.35 2.15 13.78
N GLN A 66 -14.38 2.81 13.13
CA GLN A 66 -14.59 3.50 11.85
C GLN A 66 -14.93 2.50 10.73
N ILE A 67 -14.27 1.35 10.70
CA ILE A 67 -14.59 0.29 9.73
C ILE A 67 -16.01 -0.25 9.94
N LYS A 68 -16.43 -0.47 11.18
CA LYS A 68 -17.81 -0.87 11.48
C LYS A 68 -18.81 0.19 11.02
N LYS A 69 -18.53 1.47 11.32
CA LYS A 69 -19.42 2.60 11.00
C LYS A 69 -19.60 2.82 9.49
N TYR A 70 -18.49 2.85 8.73
CA TYR A 70 -18.52 3.27 7.32
C TYR A 70 -18.56 2.11 6.32
N TYR A 71 -18.12 0.92 6.71
CA TYR A 71 -18.05 -0.25 5.82
C TYR A 71 -18.92 -1.43 6.27
N ASN A 72 -19.60 -1.31 7.39
CA ASN A 72 -20.41 -2.39 7.99
C ASN A 72 -19.64 -3.72 8.12
N LYS A 73 -18.38 -3.68 8.54
CA LYS A 73 -17.51 -4.83 8.74
C LYS A 73 -17.09 -4.95 10.20
N LYS A 74 -16.94 -6.19 10.69
CA LYS A 74 -16.58 -6.47 12.10
C LYS A 74 -15.24 -5.84 12.49
N ASN A 75 -14.26 -5.88 11.59
CA ASN A 75 -12.92 -5.36 11.87
C ASN A 75 -12.15 -5.08 10.56
N VAL A 76 -11.00 -4.43 10.72
CA VAL A 76 -10.09 -4.06 9.61
C VAL A 76 -9.66 -5.28 8.79
N SER A 77 -9.27 -6.38 9.44
CA SER A 77 -8.73 -7.57 8.75
C SER A 77 -9.76 -8.22 7.82
N ALA A 78 -11.04 -8.26 8.22
CA ALA A 78 -12.11 -8.79 7.38
C ALA A 78 -12.27 -7.96 6.09
N LEU A 79 -12.24 -6.63 6.21
CA LEU A 79 -12.34 -5.75 5.06
C LEU A 79 -11.10 -5.80 4.16
N VAL A 80 -9.90 -5.80 4.76
CA VAL A 80 -8.64 -5.94 3.99
C VAL A 80 -8.58 -7.27 3.25
N LYS A 81 -9.06 -8.37 3.85
CA LYS A 81 -9.16 -9.66 3.17
C LYS A 81 -10.08 -9.60 1.95
N GLN A 82 -11.27 -9.00 2.09
CA GLN A 82 -12.21 -8.80 0.98
C GLN A 82 -11.56 -7.96 -0.13
N PHE A 83 -10.94 -6.83 0.20
CA PHE A 83 -10.28 -5.95 -0.77
C PHE A 83 -9.09 -6.63 -1.47
N THR A 84 -8.30 -7.41 -0.74
CA THR A 84 -7.21 -8.18 -1.34
C THR A 84 -7.72 -9.20 -2.37
N GLN A 85 -8.83 -9.88 -2.06
CA GLN A 85 -9.48 -10.80 -2.99
C GLN A 85 -10.00 -10.08 -4.24
N ALA A 86 -10.64 -8.92 -4.07
CA ALA A 86 -11.10 -8.08 -5.18
C ALA A 86 -9.94 -7.61 -6.07
N ALA A 87 -8.84 -7.13 -5.47
CA ALA A 87 -7.64 -6.72 -6.19
C ALA A 87 -7.04 -7.88 -7.02
N LYS A 88 -6.96 -9.07 -6.42
CA LYS A 88 -6.47 -10.28 -7.10
C LYS A 88 -7.40 -10.71 -8.23
N LYS A 89 -8.71 -10.74 -8.01
CA LYS A 89 -9.74 -11.05 -9.01
C LYS A 89 -9.64 -10.12 -10.22
N ASN A 90 -9.45 -8.82 -9.99
CA ASN A 90 -9.28 -7.80 -11.04
C ASN A 90 -7.84 -7.67 -11.55
N LYS A 91 -6.96 -8.62 -11.21
CA LYS A 91 -5.59 -8.74 -11.74
C LYS A 91 -4.73 -7.49 -11.49
N LEU A 92 -4.95 -6.77 -10.39
CA LEU A 92 -4.01 -5.73 -9.95
C LEU A 92 -2.64 -6.36 -9.68
N ASP A 93 -1.58 -5.57 -9.79
CA ASP A 93 -0.21 -6.06 -9.61
C ASP A 93 0.16 -6.26 -8.13
N GLY A 94 -0.58 -5.63 -7.22
CA GLY A 94 -0.34 -5.71 -5.78
C GLY A 94 -1.27 -4.85 -4.95
N VAL A 95 -0.95 -4.73 -3.67
CA VAL A 95 -1.70 -3.90 -2.72
C VAL A 95 -0.78 -3.05 -1.84
N VAL A 96 -1.33 -1.93 -1.36
CA VAL A 96 -0.79 -1.17 -0.23
C VAL A 96 -1.58 -1.57 1.02
N CYS A 97 -0.89 -2.06 2.04
CA CYS A 97 -1.49 -2.52 3.29
C CYS A 97 -0.59 -2.26 4.50
N SER A 98 -1.16 -2.26 5.71
CA SER A 98 -0.35 -2.09 6.92
C SER A 98 0.48 -3.35 7.26
N PRO A 99 1.51 -3.22 8.12
CA PRO A 99 2.32 -4.35 8.53
C PRO A 99 1.52 -5.53 9.11
N LYS A 100 0.44 -5.24 9.82
CA LYS A 100 -0.41 -6.28 10.46
C LYS A 100 -1.09 -7.22 9.47
N GLU A 101 -1.25 -6.79 8.23
CA GLU A 101 -1.95 -7.55 7.20
C GLU A 101 -1.01 -8.37 6.30
N ILE A 102 0.30 -8.11 6.29
CA ILE A 102 1.25 -8.71 5.34
C ILE A 102 1.17 -10.24 5.32
N LYS A 103 1.24 -10.89 6.48
CA LYS A 103 1.29 -12.36 6.56
C LYS A 103 0.07 -13.03 5.92
N PHE A 104 -1.14 -12.57 6.23
CA PHE A 104 -2.34 -13.19 5.67
C PHE A 104 -2.53 -12.84 4.19
N ILE A 105 -2.17 -11.63 3.76
CA ILE A 105 -2.18 -11.26 2.35
C ILE A 105 -1.20 -12.13 1.58
N ARG A 106 0.04 -12.26 2.05
CA ARG A 106 1.06 -13.10 1.41
C ARG A 106 0.61 -14.56 1.29
N LYS A 107 0.00 -15.10 2.34
CA LYS A 107 -0.59 -16.45 2.31
C LYS A 107 -1.69 -16.58 1.26
N ALA A 108 -2.55 -15.58 1.11
CA ALA A 108 -3.69 -15.61 0.19
C ALA A 108 -3.32 -15.33 -1.28
N THR A 109 -2.21 -14.61 -1.53
CA THR A 109 -1.89 -14.12 -2.88
C THR A 109 -0.66 -14.77 -3.52
N GLY A 110 0.20 -15.40 -2.72
CA GLY A 110 1.46 -15.99 -3.18
C GLY A 110 2.58 -14.96 -3.37
N LYS A 111 3.76 -15.43 -3.84
CA LYS A 111 5.00 -14.62 -3.90
C LYS A 111 4.99 -13.51 -4.96
N ASN A 112 4.26 -13.69 -6.06
CA ASN A 112 4.28 -12.78 -7.21
C ASN A 112 3.42 -11.51 -7.02
N PHE A 113 2.54 -11.49 -6.03
CA PHE A 113 1.69 -10.34 -5.72
C PHE A 113 2.47 -9.31 -4.91
N ILE A 114 2.54 -8.07 -5.40
CA ILE A 114 3.35 -7.02 -4.77
C ILE A 114 2.65 -6.52 -3.50
N ILE A 115 3.39 -6.49 -2.40
CA ILE A 115 2.95 -5.91 -1.13
C ILE A 115 3.82 -4.70 -0.82
N VAL A 116 3.21 -3.51 -0.80
CA VAL A 116 3.85 -2.25 -0.39
C VAL A 116 3.30 -1.85 0.97
N THR A 117 4.19 -1.56 1.92
CA THR A 117 3.79 -1.37 3.30
C THR A 117 4.27 -0.03 3.87
N PRO A 118 3.34 0.91 4.15
CA PRO A 118 3.60 2.09 4.97
C PRO A 118 3.54 1.74 6.47
N GLY A 119 3.72 2.76 7.33
CA GLY A 119 3.67 2.54 8.78
C GLY A 119 4.95 1.93 9.33
N ILE A 120 6.07 2.17 8.68
CA ILE A 120 7.38 1.65 9.09
C ILE A 120 8.06 2.66 10.02
N ARG A 121 8.59 2.17 11.14
CA ARG A 121 9.29 2.96 12.16
C ARG A 121 10.58 2.28 12.62
N LEU A 122 11.57 3.08 12.98
CA LEU A 122 12.75 2.59 13.68
C LEU A 122 12.39 2.33 15.15
N LYS A 123 13.02 1.32 15.76
CA LYS A 123 12.72 0.87 17.14
C LYS A 123 12.67 1.99 18.18
N SER A 124 13.47 3.04 18.03
CA SER A 124 13.61 4.14 18.99
C SER A 124 12.48 5.19 18.95
N LYS A 125 11.54 5.15 17.99
CA LYS A 125 10.55 6.24 17.76
C LYS A 125 9.09 5.78 17.78
N ILE A 126 8.76 4.74 18.51
CA ILE A 126 7.40 4.13 18.49
C ILE A 126 6.37 4.89 19.36
N LYS A 127 6.77 5.83 20.22
CA LYS A 127 5.91 6.32 21.32
C LYS A 127 4.92 7.46 21.02
N SER A 128 4.94 8.12 19.85
CA SER A 128 3.99 9.21 19.54
C SER A 128 3.71 9.36 18.05
N ASP A 129 2.82 8.54 17.51
CA ASP A 129 2.48 8.58 16.09
C ASP A 129 0.97 8.45 15.85
N ASP A 130 0.47 9.16 14.83
CA ASP A 130 -0.89 9.06 14.33
C ASP A 130 -1.19 7.70 13.65
N GLN A 131 -0.15 6.93 13.33
CA GLN A 131 -0.30 5.59 12.76
C GLN A 131 -0.45 4.53 13.85
N LYS A 132 -1.62 3.91 13.90
CA LYS A 132 -1.98 2.87 14.87
C LYS A 132 -1.43 1.47 14.56
N ARG A 133 -0.83 1.27 13.38
CA ARG A 133 -0.42 -0.05 12.86
C ARG A 133 0.98 0.03 12.26
N ILE A 134 1.99 0.03 13.14
CA ILE A 134 3.41 0.21 12.81
C ILE A 134 4.25 -1.05 13.01
N GLU A 135 5.40 -1.14 12.31
CA GLU A 135 6.38 -2.22 12.43
C GLU A 135 7.79 -1.73 12.05
N THR A 136 8.82 -2.51 12.36
CA THR A 136 10.20 -2.25 11.94
C THR A 136 10.44 -2.65 10.48
N PRO A 137 11.43 -2.03 9.78
CA PRO A 137 11.77 -2.39 8.41
C PRO A 137 12.05 -3.88 8.23
N LYS A 138 12.98 -4.42 9.00
CA LYS A 138 13.39 -5.84 8.94
C LYS A 138 12.20 -6.78 9.09
N LYS A 139 11.39 -6.59 10.11
CA LYS A 139 10.25 -7.46 10.38
C LYS A 139 9.18 -7.39 9.31
N ALA A 140 8.95 -6.23 8.70
CA ALA A 140 8.00 -6.09 7.59
C ALA A 140 8.45 -6.90 6.35
N ILE A 141 9.75 -6.87 6.02
CA ILE A 141 10.31 -7.69 4.93
C ILE A 141 10.23 -9.20 5.26
N GLU A 142 10.61 -9.59 6.47
CA GLU A 142 10.50 -11.00 6.93
C GLU A 142 9.05 -11.53 6.87
N MET A 143 8.06 -10.67 7.12
CA MET A 143 6.65 -11.02 6.97
C MET A 143 6.20 -11.14 5.52
N GLY A 144 7.00 -10.67 4.55
CA GLY A 144 6.74 -10.81 3.13
C GLY A 144 6.38 -9.52 2.38
N ALA A 145 6.64 -8.33 2.93
CA ALA A 145 6.56 -7.08 2.15
C ALA A 145 7.63 -7.07 1.05
N ASN A 146 7.29 -6.52 -0.13
CA ASN A 146 8.25 -6.33 -1.22
C ASN A 146 8.88 -4.93 -1.16
N TYR A 147 8.10 -3.93 -0.72
CA TYR A 147 8.53 -2.54 -0.63
C TYR A 147 8.02 -1.90 0.65
N LEU A 148 8.82 -1.00 1.21
CA LEU A 148 8.49 -0.24 2.41
C LEU A 148 8.34 1.24 2.06
N VAL A 149 7.31 1.90 2.61
CA VAL A 149 7.14 3.35 2.52
C VAL A 149 7.57 3.95 3.86
N ILE A 150 8.70 4.65 3.86
CA ILE A 150 9.30 5.24 5.05
C ILE A 150 9.43 6.75 4.82
N GLY A 151 8.59 7.53 5.47
CA GLY A 151 8.57 8.99 5.38
C GLY A 151 9.29 9.64 6.56
N ARG A 152 8.53 10.04 7.57
CA ARG A 152 8.99 10.82 8.74
C ARG A 152 10.27 10.33 9.42
N PRO A 153 10.55 9.02 9.57
CA PRO A 153 11.82 8.56 10.13
C PRO A 153 13.03 9.08 9.35
N ILE A 154 12.91 9.25 8.05
CA ILE A 154 13.97 9.78 7.18
C ILE A 154 13.86 11.30 7.08
N THR A 155 12.69 11.84 6.68
CA THR A 155 12.52 13.26 6.33
C THR A 155 12.63 14.21 7.51
N LYS A 156 12.37 13.73 8.74
CA LYS A 156 12.55 14.49 10.00
C LYS A 156 13.86 14.14 10.73
N SER A 157 14.75 13.37 10.12
CA SER A 157 16.07 13.09 10.69
C SER A 157 16.99 14.29 10.52
N LYS A 158 17.88 14.51 11.51
CA LYS A 158 18.97 15.50 11.38
C LYS A 158 19.95 15.14 10.23
N ASN A 159 20.08 13.86 9.92
CA ASN A 159 20.87 13.36 8.79
C ASN A 159 20.09 12.30 8.01
N PRO A 160 19.28 12.71 7.01
CA PRO A 160 18.43 11.76 6.26
C PRO A 160 19.20 10.67 5.52
N LEU A 161 20.37 11.01 4.94
CA LEU A 161 21.19 10.04 4.20
C LEU A 161 21.75 8.95 5.13
N LYS A 162 22.28 9.34 6.30
CA LYS A 162 22.76 8.39 7.31
C LYS A 162 21.63 7.46 7.78
N THR A 163 20.46 8.04 8.08
CA THR A 163 19.29 7.25 8.49
C THR A 163 18.83 6.29 7.39
N LEU A 164 18.83 6.70 6.13
CA LEU A 164 18.48 5.82 5.03
C LEU A 164 19.47 4.66 4.89
N LYS A 165 20.78 4.94 5.03
CA LYS A 165 21.82 3.91 5.01
C LYS A 165 21.62 2.90 6.15
N GLU A 166 21.45 3.37 7.38
CA GLU A 166 21.18 2.51 8.55
C GLU A 166 19.94 1.63 8.34
N ILE A 167 18.88 2.15 7.73
CA ILE A 167 17.70 1.35 7.39
C ILE A 167 18.06 0.24 6.39
N ASN A 168 18.77 0.57 5.32
CA ASN A 168 19.15 -0.40 4.30
C ASN A 168 20.07 -1.49 4.88
N ASP A 169 21.01 -1.12 5.74
CA ASP A 169 21.92 -2.07 6.41
C ASP A 169 21.15 -3.07 7.31
N THR A 170 19.95 -2.71 7.80
CA THR A 170 19.08 -3.64 8.54
C THR A 170 18.33 -4.63 7.64
N LEU A 171 18.31 -4.40 6.33
CA LEU A 171 17.57 -5.20 5.34
C LEU A 171 18.48 -6.19 4.58
N SER A 172 19.78 -6.00 4.70
CA SER A 172 20.83 -6.93 4.24
C SER A 172 21.01 -8.06 5.24
#